data_6609aad62c9831f9eb03caff8c7bb1af
#
_entry.id   6609aad62c9831f9eb03caff8c7bb1af
#
_cell.length_a   1.000
_cell.length_b   1.000
_cell.length_c   1.000
_cell.angle_alpha   90.00
_cell.angle_beta   90.00
_cell.angle_gamma   90.00
#
_symmetry.space_group_name_H-M   'P 1'
#
loop_
_entity.id
_entity.type
_entity.pdbx_description
1 polymer ?
#
loop_
_entity_poly.entity_id
_entity_poly.type
_entity_poly.pdbx_seq_one_letter_code
_entity_poly.pdbx_strand_id
1 'polypeptide(L)'
;FDYIIIDLGRSLSRISLPIIQKSDLLILILGTDQGTVTITKSVTEYLKTLGIDLKKLYLILNRAIGLEGITKTDAEKILDLDIKMTMPYMGGNFTTANNQSQPITHKFPNDTGAFMLRSLAKNIIEETR
;
A
#
# COMPACT_ATOMS: atom_id res chain seq x y z
N PHE A 1 6.26 -16.07 15.58
CA PHE A 1 5.30 -15.04 15.14
C PHE A 1 4.50 -15.58 13.98
N ASP A 2 3.20 -15.31 13.97
CA ASP A 2 2.31 -15.71 12.87
C ASP A 2 2.51 -14.79 11.66
N TYR A 3 2.86 -13.52 11.90
CA TYR A 3 3.10 -12.50 10.87
C TYR A 3 4.34 -11.67 11.22
N ILE A 4 5.11 -11.33 10.19
CA ILE A 4 6.23 -10.39 10.27
C ILE A 4 5.98 -9.31 9.21
N ILE A 5 5.85 -8.05 9.65
CA ILE A 5 5.66 -6.89 8.78
C ILE A 5 6.97 -6.12 8.74
N ILE A 6 7.48 -5.88 7.53
CA ILE A 6 8.76 -5.19 7.32
C ILE A 6 8.51 -3.91 6.52
N ASP A 7 8.82 -2.75 7.08
CA ASP A 7 8.84 -1.48 6.35
C ASP A 7 10.19 -1.34 5.64
N LEU A 8 10.16 -1.42 4.31
CA LEU A 8 11.36 -1.36 3.46
C LEU A 8 11.69 0.06 2.98
N GLY A 9 10.82 1.02 3.27
CA GLY A 9 10.94 2.37 2.73
C GLY A 9 10.76 2.39 1.20
N ARG A 10 11.37 3.37 0.52
CA ARG A 10 11.15 3.64 -0.91
C ARG A 10 12.21 3.07 -1.84
N SER A 11 13.25 2.44 -1.31
CA SER A 11 14.43 2.05 -2.08
C SER A 11 14.41 0.57 -2.46
N LEU A 12 14.58 0.27 -3.74
CA LEU A 12 14.92 -1.07 -4.22
C LEU A 12 16.44 -1.24 -4.13
N SER A 13 16.92 -1.62 -2.95
CA SER A 13 18.34 -1.76 -2.63
C SER A 13 18.78 -3.22 -2.59
N ARG A 14 20.09 -3.45 -2.47
CA ARG A 14 20.64 -4.80 -2.25
C ARG A 14 20.14 -5.45 -0.95
N ILE A 15 19.62 -4.65 -0.01
CA ILE A 15 19.04 -5.16 1.25
C ILE A 15 17.57 -5.47 1.06
N SER A 16 16.81 -4.58 0.42
CA SER A 16 15.36 -4.74 0.25
C SER A 16 14.96 -5.82 -0.76
N LEU A 17 15.72 -5.98 -1.85
CA LEU A 17 15.39 -6.95 -2.89
C LEU A 17 15.34 -8.40 -2.38
N PRO A 18 16.30 -8.93 -1.60
CA PRO A 18 16.21 -10.26 -1.04
C PRO A 18 15.01 -10.46 -0.10
N ILE A 19 14.61 -9.41 0.62
CA ILE A 19 13.44 -9.44 1.50
C ILE A 19 12.17 -9.54 0.65
N ILE A 20 12.05 -8.69 -0.39
CA ILE A 20 10.93 -8.71 -1.33
C ILE A 20 10.78 -10.09 -1.99
N GLN A 21 11.89 -10.68 -2.43
CA GLN A 21 11.88 -12.02 -3.06
C GLN A 21 11.36 -13.12 -2.13
N LYS A 22 11.67 -13.02 -0.83
CA LYS A 22 11.29 -14.01 0.18
C LYS A 22 9.93 -13.75 0.84
N SER A 23 9.36 -12.57 0.64
CA SER A 23 8.06 -12.22 1.22
C SER A 23 6.93 -13.03 0.59
N ASP A 24 5.94 -13.39 1.39
CA ASP A 24 4.72 -14.05 0.94
C ASP A 24 3.76 -13.04 0.29
N LEU A 25 3.73 -11.81 0.79
CA LEU A 25 2.93 -10.71 0.29
C LEU A 25 3.77 -9.43 0.23
N LEU A 26 3.62 -8.66 -0.83
CA LEU A 26 4.25 -7.37 -1.02
C LEU A 26 3.17 -6.28 -1.12
N ILE A 27 3.06 -5.44 -0.10
CA ILE A 27 2.14 -4.30 -0.12
C ILE A 27 2.86 -3.12 -0.77
N LEU A 28 2.31 -2.63 -1.86
CA LEU A 28 2.83 -1.47 -2.58
C LEU A 28 1.81 -0.32 -2.53
N ILE A 29 2.21 0.78 -1.91
CA ILE A 29 1.36 1.95 -1.71
C ILE A 29 1.74 3.01 -2.74
N LEU A 30 0.76 3.48 -3.50
CA LEU A 30 0.93 4.54 -4.50
C LEU A 30 0.01 5.72 -4.22
N GLY A 31 0.47 6.92 -4.57
CA GLY A 31 -0.34 8.14 -4.51
C GLY A 31 -1.24 8.29 -5.72
N THR A 32 -2.05 9.36 -5.73
CA THR A 32 -3.00 9.69 -6.81
C THR A 32 -2.41 10.63 -7.86
N ASP A 33 -1.13 10.95 -7.79
CA ASP A 33 -0.44 11.73 -8.82
C ASP A 33 0.07 10.84 -9.95
N GLN A 34 0.07 11.36 -11.16
CA GLN A 34 0.47 10.62 -12.36
C GLN A 34 1.93 10.16 -12.32
N GLY A 35 2.81 10.96 -11.71
CA GLY A 35 4.22 10.61 -11.57
C GLY A 35 4.41 9.35 -10.73
N THR A 36 3.73 9.28 -9.58
CA THR A 36 3.78 8.11 -8.70
C THR A 36 3.22 6.87 -9.38
N VAL A 37 2.12 6.99 -10.14
CA VAL A 37 1.56 5.83 -10.88
C VAL A 37 2.54 5.34 -11.95
N THR A 38 3.19 6.26 -12.68
CA THR A 38 4.18 5.91 -13.70
C THR A 38 5.40 5.22 -13.09
N ILE A 39 5.92 5.74 -11.97
CA ILE A 39 7.03 5.12 -11.25
C ILE A 39 6.62 3.73 -10.74
N THR A 40 5.41 3.59 -10.19
CA THR A 40 4.89 2.30 -9.72
C THR A 40 4.87 1.27 -10.85
N LYS A 41 4.46 1.66 -12.07
CA LYS A 41 4.52 0.80 -13.25
C LYS A 41 5.94 0.32 -13.51
N SER A 42 6.91 1.22 -13.56
CA SER A 42 8.32 0.87 -13.77
C SER A 42 8.84 -0.08 -12.67
N VAL A 43 8.44 0.15 -11.42
CA VAL A 43 8.79 -0.73 -10.30
C VAL A 43 8.19 -2.13 -10.49
N THR A 44 6.92 -2.25 -10.82
CA THR A 44 6.27 -3.56 -11.02
C THR A 44 6.85 -4.32 -12.21
N GLU A 45 7.16 -3.63 -13.30
CA GLU A 45 7.86 -4.21 -14.45
C GLU A 45 9.26 -4.71 -14.08
N TYR A 46 10.01 -3.93 -13.29
CA TYR A 46 11.33 -4.33 -12.81
C TYR A 46 11.24 -5.56 -11.87
N LEU A 47 10.31 -5.58 -10.93
CA LEU A 47 10.09 -6.74 -10.06
C LEU A 47 9.78 -8.00 -10.87
N LYS A 48 9.00 -7.88 -11.94
CA LYS A 48 8.71 -8.97 -12.87
C LYS A 48 9.99 -9.49 -13.55
N THR A 49 10.91 -8.61 -13.97
CA THR A 49 12.21 -9.03 -14.56
C THR A 49 13.08 -9.79 -13.57
N LEU A 50 12.90 -9.58 -12.26
CA LEU A 50 13.58 -10.31 -11.19
C LEU A 50 12.91 -11.64 -10.84
N GLY A 51 11.87 -12.05 -11.60
CA GLY A 51 11.16 -13.30 -11.35
C GLY A 51 10.18 -13.25 -10.17
N ILE A 52 9.82 -12.06 -9.69
CA ILE A 52 8.84 -11.91 -8.61
C ILE A 52 7.44 -12.09 -9.19
N ASP A 53 6.66 -13.01 -8.62
CA ASP A 53 5.27 -13.24 -9.01
C ASP A 53 4.43 -12.03 -8.61
N LEU A 54 3.87 -11.33 -9.61
CA LEU A 54 3.01 -10.17 -9.38
C LEU A 54 1.68 -10.51 -8.66
N LYS A 55 1.31 -11.79 -8.55
CA LYS A 55 0.18 -12.22 -7.72
C LYS A 55 0.40 -11.96 -6.24
N LYS A 56 1.66 -11.84 -5.82
CA LYS A 56 2.02 -11.45 -4.45
C LYS A 56 1.85 -9.95 -4.18
N LEU A 57 1.57 -9.14 -5.20
CA LEU A 57 1.39 -7.70 -5.03
C LEU A 57 -0.01 -7.38 -4.50
N TYR A 58 -0.06 -6.64 -3.41
CA TYR A 58 -1.25 -6.00 -2.87
C TYR A 58 -1.13 -4.49 -3.06
N LEU A 59 -1.75 -3.97 -4.13
CA LEU A 59 -1.68 -2.56 -4.47
C LEU A 59 -2.70 -1.74 -3.68
N ILE A 60 -2.26 -0.65 -3.06
CA ILE A 60 -3.09 0.29 -2.31
C ILE A 60 -2.96 1.68 -2.94
N LEU A 61 -4.08 2.26 -3.39
CA LEU A 61 -4.15 3.66 -3.80
C LEU A 61 -4.40 4.53 -2.56
N ASN A 62 -3.44 5.35 -2.19
CA ASN A 62 -3.53 6.22 -1.03
C ASN A 62 -3.96 7.64 -1.45
N ARG A 63 -5.14 8.07 -1.02
CA ARG A 63 -5.67 9.43 -1.26
C ARG A 63 -5.20 10.41 -0.19
N ALA A 64 -3.89 10.59 -0.08
CA ALA A 64 -3.30 11.49 0.93
C ALA A 64 -3.69 12.97 0.74
N ILE A 65 -4.09 13.37 -0.47
CA ILE A 65 -4.45 14.75 -0.83
C ILE A 65 -5.96 14.94 -1.11
N GLY A 66 -6.80 14.00 -0.68
CA GLY A 66 -8.25 14.09 -0.86
C GLY A 66 -8.75 13.39 -2.12
N LEU A 67 -9.78 13.99 -2.78
CA LEU A 67 -10.44 13.39 -3.94
C LEU A 67 -9.76 13.73 -5.28
N GLU A 68 -8.75 14.57 -5.25
CA GLU A 68 -8.01 15.00 -6.43
C GLU A 68 -7.07 13.88 -6.93
N GLY A 69 -6.64 14.03 -8.19
CA GLY A 69 -5.69 13.11 -8.81
C GLY A 69 -6.33 11.99 -9.61
N ILE A 70 -5.53 10.98 -9.94
CA ILE A 70 -5.92 9.85 -10.76
C ILE A 70 -6.95 8.98 -10.04
N THR A 71 -7.99 8.53 -10.76
CA THR A 71 -8.96 7.57 -10.23
C THR A 71 -8.35 6.17 -10.13
N LYS A 72 -8.97 5.31 -9.30
CA LYS A 72 -8.58 3.90 -9.21
C LYS A 72 -8.57 3.24 -10.60
N THR A 73 -9.65 3.42 -11.36
CA THR A 73 -9.81 2.82 -12.69
C THR A 73 -8.74 3.28 -13.68
N ASP A 74 -8.35 4.56 -13.65
CA ASP A 74 -7.32 5.06 -14.55
C ASP A 74 -5.92 4.58 -14.12
N ALA A 75 -5.65 4.51 -12.82
CA ALA A 75 -4.42 3.94 -12.31
C ALA A 75 -4.30 2.44 -12.69
N GLU A 76 -5.36 1.66 -12.55
CA GLU A 76 -5.39 0.25 -12.95
C GLU A 76 -5.13 0.06 -14.45
N LYS A 77 -5.68 0.92 -15.32
CA LYS A 77 -5.38 0.91 -16.76
C LYS A 77 -3.91 1.19 -17.07
N ILE A 78 -3.30 2.15 -16.36
CA ILE A 78 -1.89 2.50 -16.56
C ILE A 78 -0.98 1.37 -16.08
N LEU A 79 -1.29 0.78 -14.93
CA LEU A 79 -0.48 -0.27 -14.29
C LEU A 79 -0.66 -1.63 -14.95
N ASP A 80 -1.80 -1.89 -15.60
CA ASP A 80 -2.26 -3.22 -16.02
C ASP A 80 -2.31 -4.21 -14.83
N LEU A 81 -2.73 -3.71 -13.67
CA LEU A 81 -2.83 -4.45 -12.41
C LEU A 81 -4.01 -3.95 -11.58
N ASP A 82 -4.64 -4.85 -10.84
CA ASP A 82 -5.75 -4.51 -9.95
C ASP A 82 -5.26 -3.80 -8.68
N ILE A 83 -5.91 -2.70 -8.33
CA ILE A 83 -5.71 -2.03 -7.05
C ILE A 83 -6.67 -2.66 -6.03
N LYS A 84 -6.12 -3.33 -5.04
CA LYS A 84 -6.90 -4.10 -4.05
C LYS A 84 -7.66 -3.21 -3.07
N MET A 85 -7.11 -2.04 -2.76
CA MET A 85 -7.72 -1.12 -1.79
C MET A 85 -7.44 0.34 -2.15
N THR A 86 -8.40 1.22 -1.85
CA THR A 86 -8.20 2.67 -1.85
C THR A 86 -8.32 3.17 -0.43
N MET A 87 -7.25 3.79 0.08
CA MET A 87 -7.27 4.45 1.39
C MET A 87 -7.83 5.86 1.23
N PRO A 88 -8.81 6.26 2.05
CA PRO A 88 -9.38 7.60 2.00
C PRO A 88 -8.41 8.63 2.54
N TYR A 89 -8.70 9.91 2.27
CA TYR A 89 -8.04 11.00 2.98
C TYR A 89 -8.42 10.97 4.47
N MET A 90 -7.43 10.79 5.33
CA MET A 90 -7.64 10.62 6.78
C MET A 90 -7.53 11.94 7.56
N GLY A 91 -7.18 13.03 6.87
CA GLY A 91 -7.19 14.38 7.43
C GLY A 91 -6.40 14.56 8.72
N GLY A 92 -6.90 15.45 9.59
CA GLY A 92 -6.26 15.81 10.84
C GLY A 92 -6.18 14.68 11.88
N ASN A 93 -7.12 13.73 11.84
CA ASN A 93 -7.14 12.61 12.79
C ASN A 93 -5.89 11.72 12.68
N PHE A 94 -5.46 11.45 11.44
CA PHE A 94 -4.23 10.67 11.19
C PHE A 94 -2.99 11.42 11.71
N THR A 95 -2.88 12.71 11.37
CA THR A 95 -1.79 13.57 11.83
C THR A 95 -1.76 13.67 13.37
N THR A 96 -2.92 13.85 13.99
CA THR A 96 -3.04 13.92 15.46
C THR A 96 -2.61 12.60 16.12
N ALA A 97 -3.05 11.47 15.60
CA ALA A 97 -2.67 10.17 16.10
C ALA A 97 -1.16 9.94 16.00
N ASN A 98 -0.56 10.24 14.83
CA ASN A 98 0.87 10.12 14.59
C ASN A 98 1.70 11.02 15.53
N ASN A 99 1.32 12.29 15.71
CA ASN A 99 2.00 13.22 16.59
C ASN A 99 1.98 12.77 18.06
N GLN A 100 1.02 11.93 18.42
CA GLN A 100 0.90 11.36 19.77
C GLN A 100 1.44 9.93 19.86
N SER A 101 2.13 9.45 18.80
CA SER A 101 2.67 8.08 18.72
C SER A 101 1.62 7.00 19.00
N GLN A 102 0.39 7.23 18.54
CA GLN A 102 -0.74 6.30 18.70
C GLN A 102 -1.28 5.87 17.33
N PRO A 103 -1.58 4.59 17.12
CA PRO A 103 -2.27 4.16 15.90
C PRO A 103 -3.65 4.83 15.79
N ILE A 104 -4.03 5.30 14.58
CA ILE A 104 -5.35 5.91 14.35
C ILE A 104 -6.49 4.94 14.71
N THR A 105 -6.28 3.65 14.51
CA THR A 105 -7.24 2.59 14.85
C THR A 105 -7.55 2.50 16.35
N HIS A 106 -6.62 2.96 17.19
CA HIS A 106 -6.79 3.06 18.63
C HIS A 106 -7.32 4.43 19.05
N LYS A 107 -6.70 5.50 18.52
CA LYS A 107 -7.02 6.88 18.89
C LYS A 107 -8.40 7.33 18.40
N PHE A 108 -8.73 7.00 17.16
CA PHE A 108 -9.99 7.36 16.49
C PHE A 108 -10.64 6.11 15.87
N PRO A 109 -11.16 5.19 16.70
CA PRO A 109 -11.64 3.89 16.22
C PRO A 109 -12.82 3.97 15.25
N ASN A 110 -13.57 5.07 15.27
CA ASN A 110 -14.73 5.31 14.40
C ASN A 110 -14.37 6.11 13.13
N ASP A 111 -13.11 6.47 12.94
CA ASP A 111 -12.65 7.14 11.73
C ASP A 111 -12.69 6.18 10.53
N THR A 112 -13.06 6.71 9.35
CA THR A 112 -13.12 5.92 8.12
C THR A 112 -11.76 5.28 7.80
N GLY A 113 -10.66 6.00 8.01
CA GLY A 113 -9.31 5.47 7.82
C GLY A 113 -9.01 4.32 8.79
N ALA A 114 -9.44 4.43 10.06
CA ALA A 114 -9.29 3.36 11.04
C ALA A 114 -10.08 2.11 10.64
N PHE A 115 -11.30 2.28 10.09
CA PHE A 115 -12.08 1.17 9.55
C PHE A 115 -11.38 0.52 8.36
N MET A 116 -10.86 1.32 7.42
CA MET A 116 -10.16 0.80 6.24
C MET A 116 -8.87 0.04 6.62
N LEU A 117 -8.11 0.52 7.61
CA LEU A 117 -6.93 -0.19 8.11
C LEU A 117 -7.27 -1.54 8.75
N ARG A 118 -8.38 -1.63 9.50
CA ARG A 118 -8.86 -2.91 10.01
C ARG A 118 -9.31 -3.87 8.90
N SER A 119 -9.94 -3.33 7.86
CA SER A 119 -10.31 -4.11 6.67
C SER A 119 -9.08 -4.60 5.93
N LEU A 120 -8.04 -3.75 5.80
CA LEU A 120 -6.75 -4.13 5.22
C LEU A 120 -6.14 -5.32 5.98
N ALA A 121 -6.11 -5.25 7.31
CA ALA A 121 -5.56 -6.34 8.12
C ALA A 121 -6.31 -7.67 7.90
N LYS A 122 -7.64 -7.64 7.77
CA LYS A 122 -8.44 -8.82 7.45
C LYS A 122 -8.10 -9.37 6.05
N ASN A 123 -8.04 -8.50 5.05
CA ASN A 123 -7.71 -8.91 3.69
C ASN A 123 -6.31 -9.54 3.60
N ILE A 124 -5.32 -8.98 4.31
CA ILE A 124 -3.97 -9.56 4.38
C ILE A 124 -4.00 -10.98 4.96
N ILE A 125 -4.75 -11.19 6.05
CA ILE A 125 -4.91 -12.51 6.67
C ILE A 125 -5.56 -13.51 5.71
N GLU A 126 -6.53 -13.07 4.92
CA GLU A 126 -7.22 -13.91 3.92
C GLU A 126 -6.32 -14.25 2.72
N GLU A 127 -5.55 -13.29 2.23
CA GLU A 127 -4.63 -13.47 1.08
C GLU A 127 -3.40 -14.34 1.44
N THR A 128 -3.05 -14.48 2.73
CA THR A 128 -1.86 -15.20 3.18
C THR A 128 -2.16 -16.57 3.81
N ARG A 129 -3.42 -16.98 3.85
CA ARG A 129 -3.84 -18.32 4.27
C ARG A 129 -3.82 -19.31 3.11
#